data_c5c3c9845766e798e3f99fb84e45e90b
#
_entry.id   c5c3c9845766e798e3f99fb84e45e90b
#
_cell.length_a   1.000
_cell.length_b   1.000
_cell.length_c   1.000
_cell.angle_alpha   90.00
_cell.angle_beta   90.00
_cell.angle_gamma   90.00
#
_symmetry.space_group_name_H-M   'P 1'
#
loop_
_entity.id
_entity.type
_entity.pdbx_description
1 polymer ?
#
loop_
_entity_poly.entity_id
_entity_poly.type
_entity_poly.pdbx_seq_one_letter_code
_entity_poly.pdbx_strand_id
1 'polypeptide(L)'
;MNLTLLRWAGIPQKKWSSHQVNKRVQNGVAGCNLKNDTMISVRFQGKPFNTTGIQVCAPTSNDEEAEVEWFYEARQDLLELTPKKDVLYVIVDWNAKGGSQETPGVTGKFGPGVWNEAGQRLIEFCKENTLVIANTLFQQHKKRLYTWTSPNGQH
;
A
#
# COMPACT_ATOMS: atom_id res chain seq x y z
N MET A 1 -17.99 16.66 -3.82
CA MET A 1 -16.57 16.40 -3.45
C MET A 1 -15.72 16.66 -4.67
N ASN A 2 -14.85 17.69 -4.64
CA ASN A 2 -13.96 17.98 -5.77
C ASN A 2 -12.66 17.22 -5.57
N LEU A 3 -12.46 16.13 -6.31
CA LEU A 3 -11.25 15.33 -6.33
C LEU A 3 -10.42 15.72 -7.55
N THR A 4 -9.12 15.91 -7.37
CA THR A 4 -8.18 16.08 -8.47
C THR A 4 -7.47 14.75 -8.68
N LEU A 5 -7.58 14.20 -9.90
CA LEU A 5 -6.88 13.00 -10.29
C LEU A 5 -5.48 13.41 -10.79
N LEU A 6 -4.44 13.01 -10.10
CA LEU A 6 -3.09 13.10 -10.61
C LEU A 6 -2.88 11.92 -11.57
N ARG A 7 -3.11 12.17 -12.86
CA ARG A 7 -2.85 11.23 -13.94
C ARG A 7 -1.61 11.67 -14.69
N TRP A 8 -0.63 10.81 -14.79
CA TRP A 8 0.51 11.04 -15.68
C TRP A 8 0.12 10.66 -17.11
N ALA A 9 0.21 11.62 -18.05
CA ALA A 9 -0.03 11.36 -19.46
C ALA A 9 1.21 10.71 -20.09
N GLY A 10 1.05 9.51 -20.65
CA GLY A 10 2.11 8.89 -21.45
C GLY A 10 2.35 7.40 -21.26
N ILE A 11 1.54 6.68 -20.47
CA ILE A 11 1.74 5.25 -20.19
C ILE A 11 0.67 4.40 -20.88
N PRO A 12 1.05 3.29 -21.59
CA PRO A 12 0.11 2.33 -22.18
C PRO A 12 -0.73 1.63 -21.11
N GLN A 13 -2.00 1.40 -21.42
CA GLN A 13 -3.05 0.96 -20.50
C GLN A 13 -2.97 -0.52 -20.11
N LYS A 14 -2.03 -0.96 -19.25
CA LYS A 14 -2.10 -2.35 -18.78
C LYS A 14 -2.20 -2.55 -17.25
N LYS A 15 -1.70 -1.66 -16.44
CA LYS A 15 -1.92 -1.64 -14.96
C LYS A 15 -1.97 -0.16 -14.53
N TRP A 16 -2.89 0.22 -13.65
CA TRP A 16 -3.12 1.63 -13.30
C TRP A 16 -2.68 1.91 -11.86
N SER A 17 -1.66 2.74 -11.70
CA SER A 17 -1.43 3.42 -10.42
C SER A 17 -1.85 4.88 -10.55
N SER A 18 -2.81 5.33 -9.75
CA SER A 18 -3.23 6.73 -9.72
C SER A 18 -3.53 7.17 -8.29
N HIS A 19 -3.12 8.38 -7.94
CA HIS A 19 -3.52 9.04 -6.71
C HIS A 19 -4.59 10.08 -6.99
N GLN A 20 -5.71 9.99 -6.27
CA GLN A 20 -6.69 11.06 -6.24
C GLN A 20 -6.41 11.97 -5.06
N VAL A 21 -6.10 13.23 -5.34
CA VAL A 21 -5.80 14.22 -4.32
C VAL A 21 -6.96 15.22 -4.22
N ASN A 22 -7.48 15.42 -3.01
CA ASN A 22 -8.50 16.43 -2.77
C ASN A 22 -7.93 17.82 -3.04
N LYS A 23 -8.71 18.70 -3.70
CA LYS A 23 -8.32 20.08 -4.01
C LYS A 23 -7.79 20.86 -2.78
N ARG A 24 -8.30 20.53 -1.59
CA ARG A 24 -7.87 21.19 -0.34
C ARG A 24 -6.40 20.94 0.01
N VAL A 25 -5.87 19.77 -0.38
CA VAL A 25 -4.48 19.37 -0.08
C VAL A 25 -3.58 19.42 -1.31
N GLN A 26 -4.13 19.78 -2.48
CA GLN A 26 -3.38 19.85 -3.74
C GLN A 26 -2.19 20.81 -3.64
N ASN A 27 -2.37 21.96 -2.99
CA ASN A 27 -1.30 22.93 -2.79
C ASN A 27 -0.19 22.47 -1.83
N GLY A 28 -0.46 21.38 -1.09
CA GLY A 28 0.51 20.75 -0.20
C GLY A 28 1.34 19.66 -0.88
N VAL A 29 1.07 19.33 -2.15
CA VAL A 29 1.88 18.35 -2.88
C VAL A 29 3.26 18.89 -3.14
N ALA A 30 4.28 18.31 -2.51
CA ALA A 30 5.68 18.69 -2.63
C ALA A 30 6.39 17.96 -3.78
N GLY A 31 5.88 16.80 -4.18
CA GLY A 31 6.44 16.00 -5.28
C GLY A 31 5.64 14.75 -5.55
N CYS A 32 5.83 14.21 -6.74
CA CYS A 32 5.27 12.95 -7.17
C CYS A 32 6.35 12.19 -7.96
N ASN A 33 6.53 10.91 -7.64
CA ASN A 33 7.47 10.03 -8.34
C ASN A 33 6.73 8.77 -8.80
N LEU A 34 6.73 8.55 -10.10
CA LEU A 34 6.24 7.34 -10.73
C LEU A 34 7.44 6.41 -10.94
N LYS A 35 7.54 5.34 -10.15
CA LYS A 35 8.62 4.36 -10.28
C LYS A 35 8.39 3.46 -11.51
N ASN A 36 7.14 3.03 -11.69
CA ASN A 36 6.70 2.16 -12.79
C ASN A 36 5.16 2.14 -12.88
N ASP A 37 4.59 1.29 -13.72
CA ASP A 37 3.14 1.20 -13.95
C ASP A 37 2.34 0.74 -12.73
N THR A 38 2.98 0.16 -11.73
CA THR A 38 2.34 -0.40 -10.54
C THR A 38 2.64 0.38 -9.26
N MET A 39 3.58 1.35 -9.31
CA MET A 39 4.07 2.05 -8.12
C MET A 39 4.17 3.55 -8.33
N ILE A 40 3.54 4.31 -7.44
CA ILE A 40 3.62 5.77 -7.41
C ILE A 40 3.79 6.25 -5.97
N SER A 41 4.65 7.25 -5.77
CA SER A 41 4.75 7.95 -4.50
C SER A 41 4.37 9.41 -4.64
N VAL A 42 3.69 9.94 -3.61
CA VAL A 42 3.33 11.36 -3.53
C VAL A 42 3.76 11.88 -2.16
N ARG A 43 4.51 12.97 -2.17
CA ARG A 43 4.96 13.66 -0.97
C ARG A 43 4.13 14.91 -0.73
N PHE A 44 3.65 15.06 0.50
CA PHE A 44 2.88 16.21 0.96
C PHE A 44 3.66 17.00 2.00
N GLN A 45 3.61 18.31 1.88
CA GLN A 45 4.06 19.18 2.95
C GLN A 45 3.08 19.12 4.13
N GLY A 46 3.62 18.95 5.32
CA GLY A 46 2.89 18.91 6.56
C GLY A 46 3.63 19.60 7.71
N LYS A 47 2.90 19.86 8.78
CA LYS A 47 3.47 20.37 10.04
C LYS A 47 2.97 19.47 11.18
N PRO A 48 3.84 18.97 12.04
CA PRO A 48 5.29 19.21 12.14
C PRO A 48 6.12 18.37 11.14
N PHE A 49 5.55 17.35 10.49
CA PHE A 49 6.25 16.44 9.58
C PHE A 49 5.57 16.41 8.21
N ASN A 50 6.38 16.21 7.18
CA ASN A 50 5.87 15.89 5.86
C ASN A 50 5.32 14.45 5.85
N THR A 51 4.50 14.14 4.86
CA THR A 51 3.91 12.82 4.68
C THR A 51 4.23 12.32 3.29
N THR A 52 4.74 11.10 3.19
CA THR A 52 4.92 10.40 1.92
C THR A 52 3.95 9.24 1.83
N GLY A 53 3.07 9.27 0.83
CA GLY A 53 2.19 8.18 0.47
C GLY A 53 2.76 7.39 -0.69
N ILE A 54 2.95 6.09 -0.53
CA ILE A 54 3.34 5.17 -1.60
C ILE A 54 2.13 4.29 -1.91
N GLN A 55 1.64 4.36 -3.14
CA GLN A 55 0.62 3.44 -3.63
C GLN A 55 1.26 2.38 -4.50
N VAL A 56 0.89 1.13 -4.25
CA VAL A 56 1.43 -0.04 -4.92
C VAL A 56 0.30 -0.97 -5.30
N CYS A 57 0.42 -1.62 -6.45
CA CYS A 57 -0.44 -2.73 -6.86
C CYS A 57 0.41 -4.00 -6.83
N ALA A 58 0.12 -4.90 -5.89
CA ALA A 58 0.86 -6.14 -5.76
C ALA A 58 0.55 -7.11 -6.91
N PRO A 59 1.52 -7.94 -7.33
CA PRO A 59 1.27 -9.04 -8.24
C PRO A 59 0.23 -10.00 -7.67
N THR A 60 -0.50 -10.66 -8.56
CA THR A 60 -1.47 -11.68 -8.19
C THR A 60 -0.79 -13.05 -8.02
N SER A 61 -1.49 -14.01 -7.44
CA SER A 61 -0.98 -15.39 -7.27
C SER A 61 -0.67 -16.11 -8.60
N ASN A 62 -1.08 -15.54 -9.74
CA ASN A 62 -0.85 -16.10 -11.06
C ASN A 62 0.32 -15.43 -11.81
N ASP A 63 0.94 -14.42 -11.20
CA ASP A 63 2.08 -13.74 -11.79
C ASP A 63 3.37 -14.55 -11.59
N GLU A 64 4.34 -14.41 -12.48
CA GLU A 64 5.61 -15.13 -12.42
C GLU A 64 6.43 -14.74 -11.17
N GLU A 65 7.20 -15.68 -10.63
CA GLU A 65 8.03 -15.45 -9.43
C GLU A 65 9.01 -14.27 -9.63
N ALA A 66 9.54 -14.11 -10.83
CA ALA A 66 10.39 -12.97 -11.18
C ALA A 66 9.68 -11.62 -11.07
N GLU A 67 8.36 -11.54 -11.38
CA GLU A 67 7.56 -10.33 -11.19
C GLU A 67 7.35 -10.03 -9.70
N VAL A 68 7.22 -11.07 -8.88
CA VAL A 68 7.11 -10.94 -7.43
C VAL A 68 8.40 -10.42 -6.83
N GLU A 69 9.55 -10.98 -7.18
CA GLU A 69 10.87 -10.52 -6.70
C GLU A 69 11.14 -9.07 -7.11
N TRP A 70 10.96 -8.75 -8.37
CA TRP A 70 11.11 -7.40 -8.87
C TRP A 70 10.18 -6.39 -8.16
N PHE A 71 8.96 -6.81 -7.82
CA PHE A 71 8.03 -6.01 -7.05
C PHE A 71 8.56 -5.68 -5.65
N TYR A 72 9.19 -6.66 -4.97
CA TYR A 72 9.77 -6.45 -3.64
C TYR A 72 11.00 -5.54 -3.70
N GLU A 73 11.86 -5.69 -4.70
CA GLU A 73 13.03 -4.82 -4.92
C GLU A 73 12.61 -3.36 -5.23
N ALA A 74 11.70 -3.16 -6.18
CA ALA A 74 11.23 -1.82 -6.54
C ALA A 74 10.59 -1.09 -5.37
N ARG A 75 9.95 -1.81 -4.44
CA ARG A 75 9.36 -1.28 -3.22
C ARG A 75 10.41 -0.89 -2.21
N GLN A 76 11.47 -1.68 -2.06
CA GLN A 76 12.60 -1.37 -1.20
C GLN A 76 13.28 -0.06 -1.65
N ASP A 77 13.51 0.09 -2.95
CA ASP A 77 14.03 1.34 -3.52
C ASP A 77 13.17 2.56 -3.17
N LEU A 78 11.83 2.45 -3.24
CA LEU A 78 10.93 3.55 -2.89
C LEU A 78 11.01 3.91 -1.41
N LEU A 79 11.16 2.92 -0.53
CA LEU A 79 11.34 3.15 0.89
C LEU A 79 12.67 3.87 1.18
N GLU A 80 13.75 3.47 0.52
CA GLU A 80 15.09 4.08 0.66
C GLU A 80 15.11 5.54 0.16
N LEU A 81 14.36 5.82 -0.91
CA LEU A 81 14.20 7.18 -1.44
C LEU A 81 13.29 8.06 -0.59
N THR A 82 12.55 7.48 0.35
CA THR A 82 11.65 8.25 1.22
C THR A 82 12.43 8.93 2.35
N PRO A 83 12.29 10.25 2.53
CA PRO A 83 13.00 10.95 3.59
C PRO A 83 12.63 10.40 4.98
N LYS A 84 13.64 10.01 5.78
CA LYS A 84 13.45 9.40 7.12
C LYS A 84 12.67 10.26 8.12
N LYS A 85 12.51 11.55 7.83
CA LYS A 85 11.75 12.50 8.67
C LYS A 85 10.27 12.56 8.29
N ASP A 86 9.88 11.95 7.17
CA ASP A 86 8.50 11.97 6.73
C ASP A 86 7.70 10.85 7.42
N VAL A 87 6.43 11.12 7.66
CA VAL A 87 5.48 10.04 8.01
C VAL A 87 5.17 9.28 6.74
N LEU A 88 5.45 7.97 6.76
CA LEU A 88 5.27 7.09 5.61
C LEU A 88 3.95 6.33 5.69
N TYR A 89 3.16 6.38 4.62
CA TYR A 89 2.00 5.53 4.38
C TYR A 89 2.21 4.68 3.13
N VAL A 90 2.15 3.37 3.27
CA VAL A 90 2.15 2.44 2.15
C VAL A 90 0.72 1.91 1.97
N ILE A 91 0.10 2.24 0.84
CA ILE A 91 -1.27 1.88 0.48
C ILE A 91 -1.21 0.84 -0.62
N VAL A 92 -1.64 -0.36 -0.33
CA VAL A 92 -1.47 -1.50 -1.25
C VAL A 92 -2.70 -2.38 -1.25
N ASP A 93 -3.08 -2.87 -2.42
CA ASP A 93 -3.86 -4.10 -2.53
C ASP A 93 -2.86 -5.28 -2.60
N TRP A 94 -2.71 -5.94 -1.47
CA TRP A 94 -1.67 -6.97 -1.30
C TRP A 94 -2.06 -8.33 -1.87
N ASN A 95 -3.33 -8.52 -2.28
CA ASN A 95 -3.87 -9.85 -2.56
C ASN A 95 -3.54 -10.87 -1.44
N ALA A 96 -3.29 -10.35 -0.25
CA ALA A 96 -2.86 -11.07 0.93
C ALA A 96 -4.00 -11.15 1.94
N LYS A 97 -4.26 -12.34 2.45
CA LYS A 97 -5.17 -12.51 3.58
C LYS A 97 -4.40 -12.20 4.87
N GLY A 98 -4.93 -11.24 5.64
CA GLY A 98 -4.43 -10.93 6.98
C GLY A 98 -4.94 -11.93 8.01
N GLY A 99 -4.14 -12.21 9.03
CA GLY A 99 -4.52 -13.09 10.14
C GLY A 99 -4.86 -12.33 11.42
N SER A 100 -5.56 -12.99 12.33
CA SER A 100 -5.82 -12.51 13.68
C SER A 100 -4.66 -12.77 14.65
N GLN A 101 -3.61 -13.45 14.21
CA GLN A 101 -2.42 -13.68 15.02
C GLN A 101 -1.62 -12.39 15.13
N GLU A 102 -1.45 -11.91 16.34
CA GLU A 102 -0.67 -10.71 16.62
C GLU A 102 0.83 -10.98 16.44
N THR A 103 1.48 -10.08 15.72
CA THR A 103 2.94 -10.04 15.57
C THR A 103 3.41 -8.72 16.18
N PRO A 104 4.13 -8.77 17.33
CA PRO A 104 4.55 -7.57 18.04
C PRO A 104 5.26 -6.56 17.13
N GLY A 105 4.83 -5.30 17.18
CA GLY A 105 5.39 -4.22 16.38
C GLY A 105 4.99 -4.19 14.91
N VAL A 106 4.25 -5.18 14.41
CA VAL A 106 3.83 -5.27 13.01
C VAL A 106 2.32 -5.35 12.84
N THR A 107 1.66 -6.25 13.56
CA THR A 107 0.22 -6.46 13.45
C THR A 107 -0.46 -6.41 14.80
N GLY A 108 -1.72 -5.96 14.83
CA GLY A 108 -2.61 -6.16 15.95
C GLY A 108 -3.51 -7.39 15.78
N LYS A 109 -4.44 -7.57 16.71
CA LYS A 109 -5.32 -8.74 16.84
C LYS A 109 -6.59 -8.71 15.99
N PHE A 110 -6.81 -7.64 15.21
CA PHE A 110 -8.08 -7.43 14.50
C PHE A 110 -8.02 -7.76 13.01
N GLY A 111 -6.99 -8.47 12.55
CA GLY A 111 -6.91 -8.98 11.19
C GLY A 111 -7.90 -10.13 10.95
N PRO A 112 -8.44 -10.31 9.74
CA PRO A 112 -9.36 -11.38 9.41
C PRO A 112 -8.65 -12.71 9.13
N GLY A 113 -9.05 -13.78 9.82
CA GLY A 113 -8.70 -15.16 9.46
C GLY A 113 -7.26 -15.61 9.72
N VAL A 114 -6.68 -16.31 8.77
CA VAL A 114 -5.33 -16.89 8.81
C VAL A 114 -4.49 -16.28 7.70
N TRP A 115 -3.22 -16.00 7.98
CA TRP A 115 -2.28 -15.50 7.00
C TRP A 115 -2.06 -16.51 5.87
N ASN A 116 -2.20 -16.08 4.62
CA ASN A 116 -1.74 -16.84 3.48
C ASN A 116 -0.23 -16.55 3.23
N GLU A 117 0.36 -17.21 2.25
CA GLU A 117 1.79 -17.05 1.93
C GLU A 117 2.14 -15.59 1.60
N ALA A 118 1.33 -14.90 0.79
CA ALA A 118 1.52 -13.47 0.50
C ALA A 118 1.44 -12.60 1.76
N GLY A 119 0.55 -12.95 2.69
CA GLY A 119 0.43 -12.30 4.00
C GLY A 119 1.66 -12.51 4.87
N GLN A 120 2.25 -13.71 4.84
CA GLN A 120 3.48 -14.00 5.58
C GLN A 120 4.66 -13.19 5.04
N ARG A 121 4.83 -13.12 3.72
CA ARG A 121 5.85 -12.27 3.06
C ARG A 121 5.66 -10.78 3.41
N LEU A 122 4.40 -10.32 3.51
CA LEU A 122 4.10 -8.96 3.95
C LEU A 122 4.55 -8.69 5.39
N ILE A 123 4.32 -9.63 6.32
CA ILE A 123 4.77 -9.49 7.71
C ILE A 123 6.29 -9.39 7.77
N GLU A 124 7.01 -10.23 7.05
CA GLU A 124 8.49 -10.22 6.99
C GLU A 124 8.99 -8.87 6.48
N PHE A 125 8.45 -8.40 5.38
CA PHE A 125 8.78 -7.07 4.85
C PHE A 125 8.49 -5.94 5.84
N CYS A 126 7.35 -5.98 6.54
CA CYS A 126 7.03 -4.97 7.54
C CYS A 126 7.99 -5.00 8.74
N LYS A 127 8.45 -6.20 9.15
CA LYS A 127 9.46 -6.35 10.20
C LYS A 127 10.79 -5.72 9.81
N GLU A 128 11.28 -6.03 8.61
CA GLU A 128 12.56 -5.53 8.10
C GLU A 128 12.58 -4.00 7.97
N ASN A 129 11.44 -3.42 7.61
CA ASN A 129 11.32 -1.98 7.35
C ASN A 129 10.65 -1.19 8.50
N THR A 130 10.45 -1.80 9.66
CA THR A 130 9.81 -1.15 10.82
C THR A 130 8.44 -0.54 10.49
N LEU A 131 7.64 -1.26 9.70
CA LEU A 131 6.31 -0.87 9.28
C LEU A 131 5.24 -1.59 10.10
N VAL A 132 4.08 -0.96 10.25
CA VAL A 132 2.93 -1.51 10.97
C VAL A 132 1.76 -1.65 10.01
N ILE A 133 1.07 -2.79 10.05
CA ILE A 133 -0.15 -3.04 9.27
C ILE A 133 -1.34 -2.43 10.02
N ALA A 134 -1.59 -1.16 9.74
CA ALA A 134 -2.49 -0.31 10.54
C ALA A 134 -3.93 -0.82 10.62
N ASN A 135 -4.46 -1.45 9.58
CA ASN A 135 -5.83 -1.99 9.57
C ASN A 135 -6.02 -3.18 10.53
N THR A 136 -4.95 -3.77 11.05
CA THR A 136 -5.01 -4.84 12.07
C THR A 136 -5.05 -4.31 13.49
N LEU A 137 -4.78 -3.01 13.70
CA LEU A 137 -4.73 -2.38 15.02
C LEU A 137 -6.10 -2.00 15.56
N PHE A 138 -7.10 -1.85 14.69
CA PHE A 138 -8.42 -1.34 15.05
C PHE A 138 -9.51 -2.34 14.69
N GLN A 139 -10.46 -2.54 15.63
CA GLN A 139 -11.62 -3.35 15.35
C GLN A 139 -12.49 -2.70 14.27
N GLN A 140 -12.74 -3.42 13.19
CA GLN A 140 -13.60 -3.01 12.11
C GLN A 140 -14.88 -3.84 12.05
N HIS A 141 -15.96 -3.23 11.58
CA HIS A 141 -17.19 -3.98 11.29
C HIS A 141 -16.93 -5.00 10.18
N LYS A 142 -17.48 -6.22 10.28
CA LYS A 142 -17.24 -7.33 9.32
C LYS A 142 -17.34 -6.91 7.86
N LYS A 143 -18.30 -6.04 7.50
CA LYS A 143 -18.47 -5.50 6.13
C LYS A 143 -17.33 -4.63 5.62
N ARG A 144 -16.42 -4.19 6.50
CA ARG A 144 -15.26 -3.33 6.15
C ARG A 144 -13.93 -4.07 6.16
N LEU A 145 -13.96 -5.38 6.48
CA LEU A 145 -12.74 -6.19 6.53
C LEU A 145 -12.27 -6.64 5.13
N TYR A 146 -13.17 -6.61 4.16
CA TYR A 146 -12.89 -7.06 2.81
C TYR A 146 -13.13 -5.92 1.82
N THR A 147 -12.19 -5.72 0.90
CA THR A 147 -12.30 -4.76 -0.20
C THR A 147 -13.02 -5.37 -1.40
N TRP A 148 -13.01 -6.69 -1.50
CA TRP A 148 -13.63 -7.45 -2.58
C TRP A 148 -14.17 -8.78 -2.05
N THR A 149 -15.27 -9.23 -2.64
CA THR A 149 -15.89 -10.54 -2.35
C THR A 149 -16.15 -11.24 -3.68
N SER A 150 -15.70 -12.49 -3.81
CA SER A 150 -15.94 -13.29 -5.00
C SER A 150 -17.44 -13.48 -5.26
N PRO A 151 -17.91 -13.53 -6.53
CA PRO A 151 -19.31 -13.78 -6.84
C PRO A 151 -19.89 -15.08 -6.26
N ASN A 152 -19.03 -16.06 -5.97
CA ASN A 152 -19.42 -17.33 -5.30
C ASN A 152 -19.38 -17.23 -3.76
N GLY A 153 -19.18 -16.06 -3.18
CA GLY A 153 -19.20 -15.82 -1.73
C GLY A 153 -17.99 -16.36 -0.96
N GLN A 154 -16.94 -16.82 -1.65
CA GLN A 154 -15.67 -17.20 -1.01
C GLN A 154 -14.75 -15.98 -0.86
N HIS A 155 -14.15 -15.87 0.32
CA HIS A 155 -13.21 -14.80 0.70
C HIS A 155 -11.76 -15.30 0.67
#